data_b84ba3859e87cca07322a0fe78bb1fde
#
_entry.id   b84ba3859e87cca07322a0fe78bb1fde
#
_cell.length_a   1.000
_cell.length_b   1.000
_cell.length_c   1.000
_cell.angle_alpha   90.00
_cell.angle_beta   90.00
_cell.angle_gamma   90.00
#
_symmetry.space_group_name_H-M   'P 1'
#
loop_
_entity.id
_entity.type
_entity.pdbx_description
1 polymer ?
#
loop_
_entity_poly.entity_id
_entity_poly.type
_entity_poly.pdbx_seq_one_letter_code
_entity_poly.pdbx_strand_id
1 'polypeptide(L)'
;MKQIKESVELEDGESLPNIYLVHGDLTDKELNSLYNHDKVKVHITFTKGEGFGRPLLEASLSGKPIIAPGWSGHMDFLNPEQSILLGGELEDIHESAQWDTIIIEGAKWMSVDANMAATAMVEAFRNYKPWRAKANKLAKANKNNFNYKKIRSNMWKLLDQYVPEFQEPAKKMELNLPNLKKVAPEGLPELKLPKLMKVKK
;
A
#
# COMPACT_ATOMS: atom_id res chain seq x y z
N MET A 1 -0.99 -14.78 21.30
CA MET A 1 -1.86 -15.96 21.02
C MET A 1 -2.37 -16.61 22.30
N LYS A 2 -1.51 -17.03 23.26
CA LYS A 2 -1.94 -17.65 24.52
C LYS A 2 -2.87 -16.71 25.30
N GLN A 3 -2.48 -15.46 25.51
CA GLN A 3 -3.26 -14.45 26.21
C GLN A 3 -4.64 -14.20 25.57
N ILE A 4 -4.72 -14.16 24.22
CA ILE A 4 -6.01 -13.99 23.51
C ILE A 4 -6.93 -15.18 23.77
N LYS A 5 -6.40 -16.40 23.79
CA LYS A 5 -7.19 -17.59 24.08
C LYS A 5 -7.68 -17.64 25.54
N GLU A 6 -6.89 -17.11 26.46
CA GLU A 6 -7.22 -17.05 27.89
C GLU A 6 -8.22 -15.93 28.24
N SER A 7 -8.37 -14.92 27.35
CA SER A 7 -9.32 -13.80 27.56
C SER A 7 -10.73 -14.07 27.01
N VAL A 8 -10.94 -15.20 26.31
CA VAL A 8 -12.26 -15.56 25.77
C VAL A 8 -12.92 -16.57 26.69
N GLU A 9 -14.04 -16.18 27.29
CA GLU A 9 -14.90 -17.10 28.03
C GLU A 9 -15.68 -17.96 27.02
N LEU A 10 -15.58 -19.28 27.17
CA LEU A 10 -16.27 -20.25 26.32
C LEU A 10 -17.36 -20.95 27.15
N GLU A 11 -18.50 -21.20 26.54
CA GLU A 11 -19.53 -22.05 27.11
C GLU A 11 -19.15 -23.54 27.00
N ASP A 12 -19.81 -24.38 27.81
CA ASP A 12 -19.58 -25.82 27.79
C ASP A 12 -19.82 -26.40 26.36
N GLY A 13 -18.79 -27.04 25.83
CA GLY A 13 -18.80 -27.64 24.50
C GLY A 13 -18.36 -26.72 23.38
N GLU A 14 -18.06 -25.45 23.65
CA GLU A 14 -17.47 -24.54 22.68
C GLU A 14 -15.96 -24.69 22.58
N SER A 15 -15.44 -24.41 21.40
CA SER A 15 -14.00 -24.37 21.16
C SER A 15 -13.62 -23.20 20.28
N LEU A 16 -12.48 -22.59 20.57
CA LEU A 16 -11.93 -21.56 19.71
C LEU A 16 -11.48 -22.14 18.36
N PRO A 17 -11.63 -21.38 17.29
CA PRO A 17 -11.11 -21.79 15.98
C PRO A 17 -9.58 -21.91 16.04
N ASN A 18 -9.02 -22.72 15.14
CA ASN A 18 -7.59 -22.78 14.97
C ASN A 18 -7.07 -21.45 14.41
N ILE A 19 -6.11 -20.84 15.09
CA ILE A 19 -5.48 -19.61 14.68
C ILE A 19 -4.01 -19.89 14.37
N TYR A 20 -3.60 -19.56 13.15
CA TYR A 20 -2.23 -19.73 12.67
C TYR A 20 -1.62 -18.36 12.43
N LEU A 21 -0.46 -18.09 13.03
CA LEU A 21 0.32 -16.89 12.76
C LEU A 21 1.36 -17.23 11.69
N VAL A 22 1.25 -16.58 10.55
CA VAL A 22 2.28 -16.60 9.52
C VAL A 22 3.10 -15.31 9.69
N HIS A 23 4.37 -15.47 10.04
CA HIS A 23 5.29 -14.35 10.30
C HIS A 23 6.59 -14.56 9.53
N GLY A 24 7.08 -13.51 8.90
CA GLY A 24 8.32 -13.51 8.11
C GLY A 24 8.13 -12.82 6.76
N ASP A 25 9.21 -12.75 6.01
CA ASP A 25 9.20 -12.20 4.67
C ASP A 25 8.69 -13.26 3.68
N LEU A 26 7.65 -12.92 2.96
CA LEU A 26 7.11 -13.74 1.88
C LEU A 26 7.51 -13.13 0.54
N THR A 27 7.96 -13.97 -0.37
CA THR A 27 8.15 -13.57 -1.77
C THR A 27 6.80 -13.29 -2.42
N ASP A 28 6.78 -12.50 -3.49
CA ASP A 28 5.55 -12.22 -4.26
C ASP A 28 4.83 -13.51 -4.71
N LYS A 29 5.60 -14.55 -5.03
CA LYS A 29 5.04 -15.85 -5.43
C LYS A 29 4.36 -16.57 -4.26
N GLU A 30 4.96 -16.54 -3.07
CA GLU A 30 4.38 -17.15 -1.87
C GLU A 30 3.14 -16.40 -1.43
N LEU A 31 3.19 -15.07 -1.42
CA LEU A 31 2.03 -14.23 -1.09
C LEU A 31 0.88 -14.46 -2.07
N ASN A 32 1.16 -14.48 -3.37
CA ASN A 32 0.16 -14.80 -4.38
C ASN A 32 -0.41 -16.22 -4.20
N SER A 33 0.43 -17.20 -3.84
CA SER A 33 -0.02 -18.57 -3.55
C SER A 33 -0.93 -18.61 -2.32
N LEU A 34 -0.63 -17.82 -1.30
CA LEU A 34 -1.47 -17.69 -0.11
C LEU A 34 -2.84 -17.11 -0.46
N TYR A 35 -2.89 -15.99 -1.19
CA TYR A 35 -4.17 -15.39 -1.62
C TYR A 35 -5.02 -16.36 -2.45
N ASN A 36 -4.40 -17.18 -3.29
CA ASN A 36 -5.10 -18.12 -4.15
C ASN A 36 -5.33 -19.51 -3.53
N HIS A 37 -4.77 -19.78 -2.35
CA HIS A 37 -4.85 -21.11 -1.74
C HIS A 37 -6.30 -21.58 -1.52
N ASP A 38 -6.61 -22.83 -1.82
CA ASP A 38 -7.98 -23.37 -1.80
C ASP A 38 -8.63 -23.34 -0.41
N LYS A 39 -7.84 -23.44 0.66
CA LYS A 39 -8.35 -23.33 2.03
C LYS A 39 -8.67 -21.90 2.45
N VAL A 40 -8.07 -20.89 1.83
CA VAL A 40 -8.39 -19.49 2.06
C VAL A 40 -9.69 -19.18 1.33
N LYS A 41 -10.72 -18.83 2.05
CA LYS A 41 -12.06 -18.55 1.50
C LYS A 41 -12.40 -17.07 1.46
N VAL A 42 -11.96 -16.32 2.45
CA VAL A 42 -12.27 -14.90 2.64
C VAL A 42 -10.99 -14.16 3.03
N HIS A 43 -10.80 -12.95 2.53
CA HIS A 43 -9.79 -12.03 2.99
C HIS A 43 -10.44 -11.00 3.89
N ILE A 44 -9.86 -10.77 5.07
CA ILE A 44 -10.43 -9.90 6.10
C ILE A 44 -9.36 -8.93 6.58
N THR A 45 -9.72 -7.67 6.71
CA THR A 45 -8.92 -6.66 7.40
C THR A 45 -9.81 -5.74 8.19
N PHE A 46 -9.32 -5.22 9.29
CA PHE A 46 -9.93 -4.16 10.09
C PHE A 46 -8.95 -3.00 10.24
N THR A 47 -8.31 -2.66 9.12
CA THR A 47 -7.37 -1.54 9.07
C THR A 47 -8.05 -0.23 9.47
N LYS A 48 -7.34 0.60 10.21
CA LYS A 48 -7.81 1.91 10.68
C LYS A 48 -7.83 2.97 9.58
N GLY A 49 -7.07 2.75 8.50
CA GLY A 49 -6.98 3.59 7.31
C GLY A 49 -5.88 3.08 6.38
N GLU A 50 -6.08 3.27 5.10
CA GLU A 50 -5.16 2.85 4.06
C GLU A 50 -4.89 4.02 3.09
N GLY A 51 -3.64 4.28 2.73
CA GLY A 51 -3.36 5.23 1.66
C GLY A 51 -3.96 4.75 0.32
N PHE A 52 -3.77 3.49 0.01
CA PHE A 52 -4.34 2.82 -1.17
C PHE A 52 -4.88 1.42 -0.85
N GLY A 53 -4.18 0.67 0.00
CA GLY A 53 -4.57 -0.70 0.36
C GLY A 53 -4.10 -1.75 -0.65
N ARG A 54 -2.82 -1.70 -1.08
CA ARG A 54 -2.26 -2.65 -2.04
C ARG A 54 -2.52 -4.12 -1.69
N PRO A 55 -2.39 -4.60 -0.44
CA PRO A 55 -2.69 -5.99 -0.09
C PRO A 55 -4.14 -6.37 -0.38
N LEU A 56 -5.09 -5.46 -0.19
CA LEU A 56 -6.50 -5.68 -0.50
C LEU A 56 -6.75 -5.74 -2.01
N LEU A 57 -6.09 -4.89 -2.79
CA LEU A 57 -6.17 -4.97 -4.24
C LEU A 57 -5.64 -6.31 -4.75
N GLU A 58 -4.47 -6.73 -4.29
CA GLU A 58 -3.85 -8.02 -4.64
C GLU A 58 -4.76 -9.20 -4.24
N ALA A 59 -5.30 -9.18 -3.01
CA ALA A 59 -6.25 -10.20 -2.54
C ALA A 59 -7.52 -10.24 -3.41
N SER A 60 -8.02 -9.07 -3.85
CA SER A 60 -9.22 -8.99 -4.69
C SER A 60 -9.09 -9.76 -6.00
N LEU A 61 -7.87 -9.80 -6.56
CA LEU A 61 -7.59 -10.51 -7.82
C LEU A 61 -7.75 -12.02 -7.70
N SER A 62 -7.75 -12.58 -6.49
CA SER A 62 -8.06 -14.00 -6.24
C SER A 62 -9.53 -14.34 -6.49
N GLY A 63 -10.40 -13.33 -6.61
CA GLY A 63 -11.84 -13.46 -6.74
C GLY A 63 -12.52 -13.99 -5.48
N LYS A 64 -11.88 -14.00 -4.33
CA LYS A 64 -12.46 -14.40 -3.04
C LYS A 64 -13.11 -13.20 -2.38
N PRO A 65 -14.18 -13.39 -1.57
CA PRO A 65 -14.81 -12.31 -0.84
C PRO A 65 -13.83 -11.54 0.03
N ILE A 66 -14.04 -10.23 0.12
CA ILE A 66 -13.27 -9.33 0.99
C ILE A 66 -14.21 -8.72 2.00
N ILE A 67 -13.77 -8.70 3.26
CA ILE A 67 -14.39 -7.95 4.35
C ILE A 67 -13.39 -6.87 4.75
N ALA A 68 -13.80 -5.60 4.68
CA ALA A 68 -12.94 -4.47 5.01
C ALA A 68 -13.79 -3.28 5.51
N PRO A 69 -13.20 -2.30 6.24
CA PRO A 69 -13.89 -1.06 6.54
C PRO A 69 -14.28 -0.33 5.25
N GLY A 70 -15.48 0.27 5.22
CA GLY A 70 -15.97 1.04 4.08
C GLY A 70 -15.40 2.45 4.04
N TRP A 71 -14.09 2.63 4.22
CA TRP A 71 -13.46 3.94 4.38
C TRP A 71 -12.01 3.96 3.91
N SER A 72 -11.57 5.12 3.39
CA SER A 72 -10.21 5.43 2.95
C SER A 72 -9.79 4.82 1.60
N GLY A 73 -8.49 4.77 1.27
CA GLY A 73 -7.98 4.59 -0.09
C GLY A 73 -8.37 3.30 -0.81
N HIS A 74 -8.72 2.24 -0.11
CA HIS A 74 -9.17 1.01 -0.77
C HIS A 74 -10.60 1.09 -1.34
N MET A 75 -11.32 2.16 -1.05
CA MET A 75 -12.62 2.43 -1.67
C MET A 75 -12.53 2.73 -3.16
N ASP A 76 -11.34 3.06 -3.66
CA ASP A 76 -11.11 3.26 -5.10
C ASP A 76 -11.32 1.97 -5.92
N PHE A 77 -11.20 0.81 -5.29
CA PHE A 77 -11.30 -0.48 -5.97
C PHE A 77 -12.19 -1.51 -5.25
N LEU A 78 -12.65 -1.25 -4.03
CA LEU A 78 -13.65 -2.08 -3.36
C LEU A 78 -15.04 -1.48 -3.55
N ASN A 79 -15.91 -2.25 -4.19
CA ASN A 79 -17.27 -1.84 -4.47
C ASN A 79 -18.23 -2.47 -3.44
N PRO A 80 -19.14 -1.73 -2.80
CA PRO A 80 -20.09 -2.27 -1.81
C PRO A 80 -21.03 -3.34 -2.35
N GLU A 81 -21.29 -3.36 -3.66
CA GLU A 81 -22.08 -4.45 -4.29
C GLU A 81 -21.30 -5.76 -4.40
N GLN A 82 -19.97 -5.71 -4.35
CA GLN A 82 -19.06 -6.82 -4.66
C GLN A 82 -18.12 -7.18 -3.50
N SER A 83 -18.13 -6.39 -2.43
CA SER A 83 -17.34 -6.55 -1.20
C SER A 83 -18.23 -6.36 0.03
N ILE A 84 -17.86 -6.93 1.15
CA ILE A 84 -18.55 -6.73 2.43
C ILE A 84 -17.83 -5.57 3.12
N LEU A 85 -18.42 -4.39 3.01
CA LEU A 85 -17.86 -3.17 3.59
C LEU A 85 -18.54 -2.88 4.94
N LEU A 86 -17.70 -2.70 5.95
CA LEU A 86 -18.12 -2.44 7.33
C LEU A 86 -18.20 -0.96 7.59
N GLY A 87 -19.29 -0.55 8.21
CA GLY A 87 -19.40 0.78 8.80
C GLY A 87 -18.55 0.90 10.06
N GLY A 88 -18.42 2.11 10.58
CA GLY A 88 -17.71 2.40 11.81
C GLY A 88 -17.71 3.89 12.10
N GLU A 89 -16.97 4.29 13.12
CA GLU A 89 -16.86 5.67 13.57
C GLU A 89 -15.42 6.17 13.46
N LEU A 90 -15.26 7.45 13.19
CA LEU A 90 -13.95 8.09 13.23
C LEU A 90 -13.65 8.49 14.68
N GLU A 91 -12.69 7.79 15.27
CA GLU A 91 -12.20 8.03 16.61
C GLU A 91 -10.91 8.83 16.60
N ASP A 92 -10.69 9.61 17.64
CA ASP A 92 -9.41 10.28 17.84
C ASP A 92 -8.30 9.25 18.12
N ILE A 93 -7.14 9.50 17.58
CA ILE A 93 -6.00 8.62 17.74
C ILE A 93 -5.43 8.78 19.15
N HIS A 94 -5.33 7.69 19.88
CA HIS A 94 -4.73 7.69 21.21
C HIS A 94 -3.31 8.25 21.19
N GLU A 95 -2.95 9.06 22.17
CA GLU A 95 -1.64 9.74 22.26
C GLU A 95 -0.46 8.78 22.06
N SER A 96 -0.54 7.56 22.61
CA SER A 96 0.52 6.54 22.47
C SER A 96 0.73 6.05 21.04
N ALA A 97 -0.20 6.30 20.12
CA ALA A 97 -0.11 5.94 18.71
C ALA A 97 0.20 7.14 17.82
N GLN A 98 0.31 8.33 18.41
CA GLN A 98 0.75 9.51 17.69
C GLN A 98 2.23 9.42 17.38
N TRP A 99 2.59 9.89 16.22
CA TRP A 99 3.96 9.86 15.73
C TRP A 99 4.24 11.17 15.00
N ASP A 100 5.12 11.95 15.56
CA ASP A 100 5.48 13.26 15.03
C ASP A 100 5.66 13.24 13.51
N THR A 101 5.05 14.20 12.85
CA THR A 101 5.07 14.38 11.38
C THR A 101 4.30 13.35 10.55
N ILE A 102 3.87 12.22 11.12
CA ILE A 102 3.16 11.16 10.39
C ILE A 102 1.72 11.02 10.90
N ILE A 103 1.56 10.77 12.20
CA ILE A 103 0.25 10.67 12.86
C ILE A 103 0.16 11.80 13.87
N ILE A 104 -0.32 12.94 13.41
CA ILE A 104 -0.33 14.18 14.19
C ILE A 104 -1.50 14.24 15.15
N GLU A 105 -1.42 15.13 16.12
CA GLU A 105 -2.53 15.47 17.03
C GLU A 105 -3.78 15.88 16.23
N GLY A 106 -4.95 15.42 16.67
CA GLY A 106 -6.24 15.67 16.00
C GLY A 106 -6.50 14.78 14.78
N ALA A 107 -5.56 13.92 14.38
CA ALA A 107 -5.82 12.92 13.36
C ALA A 107 -6.83 11.86 13.87
N LYS A 108 -7.61 11.31 12.95
CA LYS A 108 -8.65 10.32 13.25
C LYS A 108 -8.43 9.05 12.44
N TRP A 109 -8.90 7.94 12.98
CA TRP A 109 -8.91 6.65 12.30
C TRP A 109 -10.28 5.98 12.40
N MET A 110 -10.55 5.07 11.48
CA MET A 110 -11.78 4.28 11.46
C MET A 110 -11.74 3.19 12.50
N SER A 111 -12.75 3.12 13.34
CA SER A 111 -12.99 2.01 14.27
C SER A 111 -14.23 1.24 13.83
N VAL A 112 -14.11 -0.07 13.72
CA VAL A 112 -15.19 -0.99 13.32
C VAL A 112 -15.70 -1.69 14.56
N ASP A 113 -17.01 -1.75 14.73
CA ASP A 113 -17.64 -2.51 15.81
C ASP A 113 -17.39 -4.02 15.68
N ALA A 114 -16.98 -4.66 16.77
CA ALA A 114 -16.63 -6.08 16.79
C ALA A 114 -17.81 -7.00 16.46
N ASN A 115 -19.04 -6.64 16.86
CA ASN A 115 -20.23 -7.43 16.56
C ASN A 115 -20.61 -7.34 15.08
N MET A 116 -20.45 -6.14 14.50
CA MET A 116 -20.62 -5.94 13.06
C MET A 116 -19.60 -6.79 12.28
N ALA A 117 -18.35 -6.78 12.70
CA ALA A 117 -17.30 -7.60 12.09
C ALA A 117 -17.60 -9.10 12.19
N ALA A 118 -18.00 -9.58 13.36
CA ALA A 118 -18.41 -10.97 13.57
C ALA A 118 -19.60 -11.35 12.70
N THR A 119 -20.63 -10.51 12.62
CA THR A 119 -21.81 -10.72 11.77
C THR A 119 -21.42 -10.84 10.30
N ALA A 120 -20.52 -9.97 9.82
CA ALA A 120 -20.03 -10.02 8.44
C ALA A 120 -19.24 -11.30 8.14
N MET A 121 -18.45 -11.80 9.08
CA MET A 121 -17.75 -13.09 8.93
C MET A 121 -18.72 -14.26 8.84
N VAL A 122 -19.75 -14.30 9.70
CA VAL A 122 -20.82 -15.31 9.66
C VAL A 122 -21.59 -15.24 8.34
N GLU A 123 -21.92 -14.03 7.87
CA GLU A 123 -22.60 -13.81 6.58
C GLU A 123 -21.75 -14.33 5.42
N ALA A 124 -20.46 -14.00 5.37
CA ALA A 124 -19.56 -14.51 4.34
C ALA A 124 -19.44 -16.04 4.34
N PHE A 125 -19.48 -16.66 5.51
CA PHE A 125 -19.45 -18.12 5.67
C PHE A 125 -20.75 -18.77 5.18
N ARG A 126 -21.90 -18.29 5.68
CA ARG A 126 -23.24 -18.87 5.35
C ARG A 126 -23.60 -18.67 3.90
N ASN A 127 -23.30 -17.51 3.34
CA ASN A 127 -23.65 -17.09 1.99
C ASN A 127 -22.41 -17.03 1.06
N TYR A 128 -21.46 -17.96 1.22
CA TYR A 128 -20.20 -17.95 0.50
C TYR A 128 -20.36 -17.94 -1.03
N LYS A 129 -21.23 -18.78 -1.59
CA LYS A 129 -21.40 -18.90 -3.06
C LYS A 129 -21.84 -17.59 -3.72
N PRO A 130 -22.89 -16.88 -3.24
CA PRO A 130 -23.25 -15.55 -3.73
C PRO A 130 -22.10 -14.54 -3.63
N TRP A 131 -21.43 -14.48 -2.48
CA TRP A 131 -20.30 -13.55 -2.28
C TRP A 131 -19.10 -13.89 -3.17
N ARG A 132 -18.82 -15.16 -3.39
CA ARG A 132 -17.79 -15.60 -4.33
C ARG A 132 -18.10 -15.16 -5.76
N ALA A 133 -19.35 -15.23 -6.19
CA ALA A 133 -19.79 -14.78 -7.52
C ALA A 133 -19.60 -13.24 -7.67
N LYS A 134 -19.94 -12.47 -6.64
CA LYS A 134 -19.70 -11.02 -6.59
C LYS A 134 -18.21 -10.69 -6.62
N ALA A 135 -17.41 -11.36 -5.81
CA ALA A 135 -15.96 -11.18 -5.74
C ALA A 135 -15.25 -11.51 -7.07
N ASN A 136 -15.74 -12.49 -7.84
CA ASN A 136 -15.22 -12.77 -9.18
C ASN A 136 -15.48 -11.60 -10.16
N LYS A 137 -16.60 -10.90 -10.03
CA LYS A 137 -16.87 -9.67 -10.82
C LYS A 137 -15.90 -8.55 -10.43
N LEU A 138 -15.68 -8.37 -9.12
CA LEU A 138 -14.68 -7.43 -8.60
C LEU A 138 -13.28 -7.73 -9.14
N ALA A 139 -12.83 -8.98 -9.06
CA ALA A 139 -11.53 -9.41 -9.58
C ALA A 139 -11.35 -9.06 -11.05
N LYS A 140 -12.37 -9.30 -11.87
CA LYS A 140 -12.36 -8.95 -13.30
C LYS A 140 -12.25 -7.43 -13.51
N ALA A 141 -13.04 -6.66 -12.76
CA ALA A 141 -13.01 -5.20 -12.82
C ALA A 141 -11.62 -4.66 -12.43
N ASN A 142 -11.08 -5.11 -11.30
CA ASN A 142 -9.78 -4.67 -10.80
C ASN A 142 -8.64 -5.07 -11.73
N LYS A 143 -8.65 -6.29 -12.28
CA LYS A 143 -7.67 -6.72 -13.29
C LYS A 143 -7.65 -5.83 -14.52
N ASN A 144 -8.81 -5.32 -14.94
CA ASN A 144 -8.91 -4.43 -16.09
C ASN A 144 -8.49 -2.99 -15.76
N ASN A 145 -8.81 -2.50 -14.57
CA ASN A 145 -8.61 -1.10 -14.17
C ASN A 145 -7.23 -0.83 -13.58
N PHE A 146 -6.64 -1.80 -12.86
CA PHE A 146 -5.38 -1.64 -12.14
C PHE A 146 -4.22 -2.45 -12.74
N ASN A 147 -4.19 -2.60 -14.07
CA ASN A 147 -3.02 -3.14 -14.75
C ASN A 147 -2.09 -2.01 -15.24
N TYR A 148 -0.82 -2.35 -15.44
CA TYR A 148 0.21 -1.40 -15.85
C TYR A 148 -0.19 -0.59 -17.11
N LYS A 149 -0.76 -1.25 -18.13
CA LYS A 149 -1.16 -0.59 -19.38
C LYS A 149 -2.22 0.48 -19.14
N LYS A 150 -3.22 0.17 -18.32
CA LYS A 150 -4.31 1.11 -18.01
C LYS A 150 -3.83 2.27 -17.16
N ILE A 151 -3.06 1.99 -16.11
CA ILE A 151 -2.50 3.03 -15.22
C ILE A 151 -1.56 3.95 -16.02
N ARG A 152 -0.67 3.40 -16.83
CA ARG A 152 0.19 4.19 -17.71
C ARG A 152 -0.61 5.10 -18.66
N SER A 153 -1.65 4.55 -19.29
CA SER A 153 -2.51 5.36 -20.18
C SER A 153 -3.21 6.50 -19.43
N ASN A 154 -3.71 6.24 -18.23
CA ASN A 154 -4.33 7.26 -17.39
C ASN A 154 -3.32 8.34 -16.97
N MET A 155 -2.12 7.93 -16.58
CA MET A 155 -1.04 8.86 -16.23
C MET A 155 -0.71 9.80 -17.39
N TRP A 156 -0.52 9.27 -18.60
CA TRP A 156 -0.25 10.10 -19.78
C TRP A 156 -1.36 11.11 -20.03
N LYS A 157 -2.62 10.71 -19.93
CA LYS A 157 -3.75 11.65 -20.08
C LYS A 157 -3.73 12.78 -19.05
N LEU A 158 -3.38 12.46 -17.80
CA LEU A 158 -3.25 13.48 -16.74
C LEU A 158 -2.07 14.42 -17.03
N LEU A 159 -0.94 13.87 -17.47
CA LEU A 159 0.21 14.69 -17.84
C LEU A 159 -0.13 15.63 -19.02
N ASP A 160 -0.75 15.11 -20.07
CA ASP A 160 -1.17 15.92 -21.23
C ASP A 160 -2.17 17.02 -20.84
N GLN A 161 -3.02 16.77 -19.83
CA GLN A 161 -4.05 17.71 -19.39
C GLN A 161 -3.53 18.78 -18.44
N TYR A 162 -2.62 18.45 -17.54
CA TYR A 162 -2.25 19.29 -16.41
C TYR A 162 -0.80 19.78 -16.41
N VAL A 163 0.08 19.16 -17.18
CA VAL A 163 1.46 19.61 -17.29
C VAL A 163 1.56 20.62 -18.44
N PRO A 164 1.96 21.88 -18.16
CA PRO A 164 2.14 22.87 -19.23
C PRO A 164 3.24 22.42 -20.19
N GLU A 165 3.10 22.75 -21.47
CA GLU A 165 4.19 22.57 -22.42
C GLU A 165 5.39 23.38 -21.95
N PHE A 166 6.47 22.70 -21.64
CA PHE A 166 7.73 23.36 -21.34
C PHE A 166 8.28 23.92 -22.66
N GLN A 167 8.62 25.20 -22.64
CA GLN A 167 9.38 25.78 -23.75
C GLN A 167 10.66 24.96 -23.93
N GLU A 168 10.95 24.58 -25.17
CA GLU A 168 12.23 23.91 -25.45
C GLU A 168 13.36 24.73 -24.80
N PRO A 169 14.31 24.08 -24.12
CA PRO A 169 15.44 24.77 -23.53
C PRO A 169 16.07 25.61 -24.64
N ALA A 170 16.19 26.90 -24.38
CA ALA A 170 16.80 27.84 -25.32
C ALA A 170 18.04 27.18 -25.94
N LYS A 171 18.11 27.13 -27.26
CA LYS A 171 19.26 26.53 -27.96
C LYS A 171 20.52 26.94 -27.24
N LYS A 172 21.33 25.96 -26.84
CA LYS A 172 22.61 26.24 -26.20
C LYS A 172 23.28 27.34 -26.98
N MET A 173 23.38 28.55 -26.39
CA MET A 173 24.20 29.59 -26.97
C MET A 173 25.61 29.00 -27.07
N GLU A 174 26.08 28.76 -28.26
CA GLU A 174 27.49 28.51 -28.49
C GLU A 174 28.24 29.76 -28.04
N LEU A 175 28.78 29.68 -26.82
CA LEU A 175 29.70 30.69 -26.35
C LEU A 175 30.95 30.63 -27.25
N ASN A 176 31.00 31.46 -28.23
CA ASN A 176 32.22 31.74 -29.00
C ASN A 176 33.17 32.48 -28.07
N LEU A 177 33.83 31.75 -27.18
CA LEU A 177 34.91 32.31 -26.34
C LEU A 177 36.07 32.60 -27.28
N PRO A 178 36.61 33.81 -27.25
CA PRO A 178 37.84 34.10 -27.97
C PRO A 178 38.93 33.13 -27.50
N ASN A 179 39.69 32.59 -28.45
CA ASN A 179 40.80 31.69 -28.15
C ASN A 179 41.77 32.42 -27.20
N LEU A 180 41.70 32.07 -25.93
CA LEU A 180 42.67 32.55 -24.92
C LEU A 180 44.05 32.06 -25.36
N LYS A 181 44.93 32.99 -25.78
CA LYS A 181 46.35 32.68 -25.98
C LYS A 181 46.87 32.14 -24.66
N LYS A 182 47.42 30.89 -24.66
CA LYS A 182 48.17 30.39 -23.51
C LYS A 182 49.33 31.36 -23.24
N VAL A 183 49.19 32.17 -22.23
CA VAL A 183 50.32 32.92 -21.67
C VAL A 183 51.15 31.88 -20.91
N ALA A 184 52.35 31.60 -21.42
CA ALA A 184 53.28 30.76 -20.68
C ALA A 184 53.57 31.46 -19.34
N PRO A 185 53.42 30.78 -18.19
CA PRO A 185 53.72 31.39 -16.92
C PRO A 185 55.25 31.51 -16.78
N GLU A 186 55.78 32.64 -17.11
CA GLU A 186 57.12 33.02 -16.62
C GLU A 186 57.00 33.36 -15.13
N GLY A 187 57.60 32.51 -14.29
CA GLY A 187 57.88 32.89 -12.91
C GLY A 187 56.92 32.49 -11.82
N LEU A 188 56.09 31.44 -11.99
CA LEU A 188 55.37 30.86 -10.86
C LEU A 188 56.27 29.92 -10.05
N PRO A 189 56.40 30.09 -8.71
CA PRO A 189 57.18 29.16 -7.90
C PRO A 189 56.54 27.77 -7.90
N GLU A 190 57.33 26.70 -7.98
CA GLU A 190 56.87 25.32 -7.88
C GLU A 190 56.08 25.09 -6.58
N LEU A 191 54.77 24.82 -6.71
CA LEU A 191 53.96 24.42 -5.58
C LEU A 191 54.33 23.00 -5.17
N LYS A 192 55.11 22.85 -4.11
CA LYS A 192 55.36 21.53 -3.50
C LYS A 192 54.11 21.08 -2.73
N LEU A 193 53.30 20.24 -3.35
CA LEU A 193 52.16 19.62 -2.68
C LEU A 193 52.65 18.65 -1.56
N PRO A 194 52.05 18.70 -0.36
CA PRO A 194 52.38 17.75 0.69
C PRO A 194 52.02 16.33 0.29
N LYS A 195 52.91 15.38 0.57
CA LYS A 195 52.63 13.94 0.31
C LYS A 195 51.46 13.47 1.17
N LEU A 196 50.38 12.99 0.55
CA LEU A 196 49.28 12.33 1.23
C LEU A 196 49.79 11.09 1.97
N MET A 197 49.66 11.07 3.31
CA MET A 197 49.89 9.87 4.10
C MET A 197 48.74 8.88 3.84
N LYS A 198 49.09 7.65 3.47
CA LYS A 198 48.09 6.55 3.41
C LYS A 198 47.61 6.23 4.82
N VAL A 199 46.33 6.44 5.08
CA VAL A 199 45.69 5.94 6.29
C VAL A 199 45.64 4.40 6.17
N LYS A 200 46.35 3.70 7.08
CA LYS A 200 46.20 2.23 7.20
C LYS A 200 44.81 1.91 7.71
N LYS A 201 44.13 0.97 7.02
CA LYS A 201 42.87 0.37 7.46
C LYS A 201 43.08 -0.47 8.70
#